data_fe0007164b15996dcea592fc44431831
#
_entry.id   fe0007164b15996dcea592fc44431831
#
_cell.length_a   1.000
_cell.length_b   1.000
_cell.length_c   1.000
_cell.angle_alpha   90.00
_cell.angle_beta   90.00
_cell.angle_gamma   90.00
#
_symmetry.space_group_name_H-M   'P 1'
#
loop_
_entity.id
_entity.type
_entity.pdbx_description
1 polymer ?
#
loop_
_entity_poly.entity_id
_entity_poly.type
_entity_poly.pdbx_seq_one_letter_code
_entity_poly.pdbx_strand_id
1 'polypeptide(L)'
;MTLAFLAPAPGEALPIFFKSLIPPAPGRITRARALFLLGILGSLTRIERRAALTTLPPLALRAIREEWWWQVHDGQAEPEGDWRLWAIVAGRGFGKTRAGAEWVWARARDAPGARIALVAATLEEIERVMIRGESGLLAIARTHERPRWIPSRGVLLFPSGAEAHAFSAERPEKLRGPQHHYAWCDELAKWPNADATWNNLMLALRLGTQPRTIVTTTPKPVPLLRRILALPRAEQTKGRTDDNPHLPADFIAAMNDMFAGTRLARQELEGTLLDDFEDALWTRELIEKAREPDYFAQRRRDAESLEPGSRREAAFQSEAEADAASPGANEGHGPSAPLRLCATPPSFVRIVVGLDPPASTGGDSCGIVVCGKDEDGVAWVLADLTARGLSPEAWARRVAGAAQEWGQLYTGVPARVIAEKNQGGDMIASVLRAVDANLRVRLVPATKSKAARAEPIALRFETGRARLAGHFPELEDQLCALTWSGYQGPGSPDRLDAMVWAMTELFEKKALPRIRSL
;
A
#
# COMPACT_ATOMS: atom_id res chain seq x y z
N MET A 1 -17.02 39.58 -4.65
CA MET A 1 -17.35 40.53 -3.57
C MET A 1 -16.37 40.25 -2.44
N THR A 2 -15.36 41.09 -2.29
CA THR A 2 -14.32 40.99 -1.26
C THR A 2 -14.96 41.41 0.05
N LEU A 3 -15.25 40.44 0.93
CA LEU A 3 -15.67 40.71 2.30
C LEU A 3 -14.45 41.22 3.09
N ALA A 4 -14.29 42.53 3.17
CA ALA A 4 -13.42 43.17 4.13
C ALA A 4 -14.01 42.93 5.53
N PHE A 5 -13.58 41.85 6.18
CA PHE A 5 -13.90 41.62 7.58
C PHE A 5 -12.97 42.49 8.43
N LEU A 6 -13.58 43.47 9.07
CA LEU A 6 -12.95 44.34 10.04
C LEU A 6 -12.35 43.51 11.18
N ALA A 7 -11.08 43.72 11.45
CA ALA A 7 -10.47 43.33 12.72
C ALA A 7 -11.28 43.95 13.88
N PRO A 8 -11.35 43.34 15.08
CA PRO A 8 -12.02 43.94 16.22
C PRO A 8 -11.47 45.33 16.45
N ALA A 9 -12.35 46.30 16.74
CA ALA A 9 -11.94 47.65 17.05
C ALA A 9 -10.97 47.62 18.26
N PRO A 10 -9.97 48.51 18.27
CA PRO A 10 -9.05 48.57 19.40
C PRO A 10 -9.85 48.84 20.70
N GLY A 11 -9.90 47.84 21.59
CA GLY A 11 -10.66 47.90 22.85
C GLY A 11 -11.84 46.95 23.00
N GLU A 12 -12.31 46.27 21.91
CA GLU A 12 -13.26 45.18 22.09
C GLU A 12 -12.56 43.94 22.64
N ALA A 13 -13.07 43.44 23.76
CA ALA A 13 -12.53 42.23 24.34
C ALA A 13 -12.79 41.05 23.34
N LEU A 14 -11.74 40.38 22.90
CA LEU A 14 -11.76 39.18 22.03
C LEU A 14 -12.92 38.20 22.33
N PRO A 15 -13.32 37.97 23.60
CA PRO A 15 -14.47 37.11 23.92
C PRO A 15 -15.82 37.63 23.42
N ILE A 16 -16.04 38.94 23.37
CA ILE A 16 -17.29 39.57 22.93
C ILE A 16 -17.38 39.48 21.39
N PHE A 17 -16.28 39.74 20.70
CA PHE A 17 -16.15 39.59 19.27
C PHE A 17 -16.40 38.13 18.82
N PHE A 18 -15.85 37.14 19.54
CA PHE A 18 -16.06 35.72 19.27
C PHE A 18 -17.52 35.29 19.46
N LYS A 19 -18.21 35.83 20.49
CA LYS A 19 -19.65 35.59 20.71
C LYS A 19 -20.51 36.11 19.56
N SER A 20 -20.17 37.25 18.98
CA SER A 20 -20.94 37.83 17.84
C SER A 20 -20.80 37.05 16.54
N LEU A 21 -19.72 36.27 16.40
CA LEU A 21 -19.43 35.48 15.21
C LEU A 21 -20.13 34.11 15.22
N ILE A 22 -20.63 33.66 16.36
CA ILE A 22 -21.34 32.37 16.50
C ILE A 22 -22.83 32.63 16.47
N PRO A 23 -23.62 32.00 15.57
CA PRO A 23 -25.05 32.20 15.54
C PRO A 23 -25.70 31.83 16.88
N PRO A 24 -26.65 32.60 17.37
CA PRO A 24 -27.35 32.32 18.64
C PRO A 24 -28.24 31.08 18.61
N ALA A 25 -28.54 30.54 17.44
CA ALA A 25 -29.29 29.31 17.24
C ALA A 25 -28.38 28.26 16.56
N PRO A 26 -28.68 26.96 16.65
CA PRO A 26 -27.94 25.91 15.96
C PRO A 26 -28.16 26.00 14.44
N GLY A 27 -27.63 27.07 13.85
CA GLY A 27 -27.60 27.32 12.42
C GLY A 27 -26.26 26.84 11.84
N ARG A 28 -26.26 26.41 10.59
CA ARG A 28 -25.06 25.98 9.88
C ARG A 28 -23.99 27.04 9.87
N ILE A 29 -22.81 26.70 10.38
CA ILE A 29 -21.61 27.50 10.14
C ILE A 29 -21.14 27.15 8.70
N THR A 30 -21.06 28.15 7.81
CA THR A 30 -20.51 27.91 6.47
C THR A 30 -19.02 27.61 6.55
N ARG A 31 -18.48 26.89 5.56
CA ARG A 31 -17.03 26.56 5.45
C ARG A 31 -16.17 27.80 5.61
N ALA A 32 -16.49 28.88 4.88
CA ALA A 32 -15.74 30.13 4.95
C ALA A 32 -15.72 30.71 6.37
N ARG A 33 -16.84 30.64 7.08
CA ARG A 33 -16.95 31.14 8.46
C ARG A 33 -16.21 30.25 9.45
N ALA A 34 -16.23 28.92 9.26
CA ALA A 34 -15.48 27.98 10.08
C ALA A 34 -13.96 28.16 9.90
N LEU A 35 -13.46 28.30 8.66
CA LEU A 35 -12.07 28.56 8.35
C LEU A 35 -11.59 29.92 8.93
N PHE A 36 -12.43 30.93 8.85
CA PHE A 36 -12.14 32.24 9.46
C PHE A 36 -12.00 32.14 10.99
N LEU A 37 -12.94 31.45 11.65
CA LEU A 37 -12.90 31.22 13.10
C LEU A 37 -11.68 30.38 13.51
N LEU A 38 -11.33 29.35 12.75
CA LEU A 38 -10.12 28.55 12.94
C LEU A 38 -8.84 29.39 12.81
N GLY A 39 -8.79 30.28 11.81
CA GLY A 39 -7.69 31.22 11.63
C GLY A 39 -7.52 32.13 12.84
N ILE A 40 -8.61 32.69 13.36
CA ILE A 40 -8.57 33.51 14.61
C ILE A 40 -8.10 32.66 15.79
N LEU A 41 -8.69 31.49 16.02
CA LEU A 41 -8.28 30.62 17.12
C LEU A 41 -6.82 30.16 16.99
N GLY A 42 -6.33 29.97 15.75
CA GLY A 42 -4.94 29.63 15.46
C GLY A 42 -3.96 30.76 15.80
N SER A 43 -4.36 32.00 15.59
CA SER A 43 -3.52 33.19 15.91
C SER A 43 -3.44 33.51 17.39
N LEU A 44 -4.35 32.96 18.22
CA LEU A 44 -4.36 33.17 19.65
C LEU A 44 -3.32 32.33 20.39
N THR A 45 -2.73 32.87 21.45
CA THR A 45 -1.94 32.10 22.41
C THR A 45 -2.80 31.03 23.08
N ARG A 46 -2.17 30.00 23.66
CA ARG A 46 -2.89 28.92 24.36
C ARG A 46 -3.82 29.44 25.46
N ILE A 47 -3.40 30.51 26.18
CA ILE A 47 -4.16 31.13 27.27
C ILE A 47 -5.39 31.86 26.70
N GLU A 48 -5.19 32.70 25.69
CA GLU A 48 -6.27 33.46 25.05
C GLU A 48 -7.28 32.54 24.38
N ARG A 49 -6.82 31.50 23.71
CA ARG A 49 -7.68 30.48 23.10
C ARG A 49 -8.56 29.78 24.13
N ARG A 50 -7.97 29.41 25.28
CA ARG A 50 -8.71 28.82 26.39
C ARG A 50 -9.74 29.78 26.94
N ALA A 51 -9.36 31.04 27.18
CA ALA A 51 -10.27 32.07 27.63
C ALA A 51 -11.42 32.30 26.64
N ALA A 52 -11.15 32.42 25.34
CA ALA A 52 -12.15 32.58 24.29
C ALA A 52 -13.14 31.41 24.28
N LEU A 53 -12.65 30.19 24.38
CA LEU A 53 -13.53 28.98 24.38
C LEU A 53 -14.34 28.85 25.67
N THR A 54 -13.82 29.25 26.83
CA THR A 54 -14.55 29.19 28.13
C THR A 54 -15.68 30.20 28.24
N THR A 55 -15.63 31.28 27.45
CA THR A 55 -16.73 32.28 27.43
C THR A 55 -17.93 31.88 26.61
N LEU A 56 -17.80 30.80 25.80
CA LEU A 56 -18.89 30.31 24.99
C LEU A 56 -19.89 29.49 25.80
N PRO A 57 -21.20 29.67 25.56
CA PRO A 57 -22.20 28.80 26.15
C PRO A 57 -21.94 27.32 25.83
N PRO A 58 -22.25 26.38 26.75
CA PRO A 58 -22.05 24.95 26.51
C PRO A 58 -22.66 24.44 25.21
N LEU A 59 -23.82 24.97 24.81
CA LEU A 59 -24.46 24.64 23.53
C LEU A 59 -23.66 25.11 22.32
N ALA A 60 -23.02 26.28 22.39
CA ALA A 60 -22.16 26.77 21.31
C ALA A 60 -20.86 25.96 21.18
N LEU A 61 -20.24 25.61 22.32
CA LEU A 61 -19.07 24.73 22.35
C LEU A 61 -19.38 23.35 21.75
N ARG A 62 -20.57 22.82 22.07
CA ARG A 62 -21.03 21.57 21.54
C ARG A 62 -21.29 21.66 20.03
N ALA A 63 -21.98 22.70 19.57
CA ALA A 63 -22.21 22.95 18.16
C ALA A 63 -20.89 23.05 17.37
N ILE A 64 -19.88 23.74 17.91
CA ILE A 64 -18.55 23.80 17.32
C ILE A 64 -17.95 22.40 17.19
N ARG A 65 -17.98 21.59 18.25
CA ARG A 65 -17.43 20.22 18.23
C ARG A 65 -18.17 19.27 17.27
N GLU A 66 -19.44 19.49 17.05
CA GLU A 66 -20.28 18.70 16.15
C GLU A 66 -20.20 19.16 14.69
N GLU A 67 -19.60 20.32 14.42
CA GLU A 67 -19.43 20.81 13.05
C GLU A 67 -18.22 20.17 12.37
N TRP A 68 -18.47 19.56 11.20
CA TRP A 68 -17.45 18.86 10.40
C TRP A 68 -16.25 19.75 10.05
N TRP A 69 -16.49 21.01 9.73
CA TRP A 69 -15.45 21.96 9.31
C TRP A 69 -14.37 22.26 10.34
N TRP A 70 -14.57 21.87 11.60
CA TRP A 70 -13.58 21.95 12.66
C TRP A 70 -12.68 20.72 12.75
N GLN A 71 -13.12 19.62 12.15
CA GLN A 71 -12.46 18.32 12.22
C GLN A 71 -11.85 17.89 10.88
N VAL A 72 -12.33 18.48 9.78
CA VAL A 72 -11.92 18.15 8.43
C VAL A 72 -10.49 18.61 8.16
N HIS A 73 -9.67 17.74 7.60
CA HIS A 73 -8.41 18.14 6.95
C HIS A 73 -8.63 18.30 5.44
N ASP A 74 -7.70 18.96 4.75
CA ASP A 74 -7.88 19.39 3.35
C ASP A 74 -8.25 18.24 2.42
N GLY A 75 -7.68 17.05 2.62
CA GLY A 75 -7.98 15.88 1.81
C GLY A 75 -9.37 15.26 2.01
N GLN A 76 -10.12 15.67 3.04
CA GLN A 76 -11.49 15.20 3.29
C GLN A 76 -12.55 16.23 2.90
N ALA A 77 -12.14 17.42 2.50
CA ALA A 77 -13.04 18.49 2.12
C ALA A 77 -13.66 18.23 0.74
N GLU A 78 -14.98 18.43 0.62
CA GLU A 78 -15.67 18.33 -0.66
C GLU A 78 -15.07 19.31 -1.68
N PRO A 79 -14.73 18.86 -2.91
CA PRO A 79 -14.21 19.74 -3.94
C PRO A 79 -15.21 20.83 -4.32
N GLU A 80 -14.69 22.00 -4.72
CA GLU A 80 -15.49 23.08 -5.29
C GLU A 80 -15.80 22.81 -6.77
N GLY A 81 -16.83 23.46 -7.32
CA GLY A 81 -17.14 23.41 -8.75
C GLY A 81 -18.21 22.40 -9.16
N ASP A 82 -18.25 22.14 -10.48
CA ASP A 82 -19.28 21.35 -11.13
C ASP A 82 -18.79 19.90 -11.37
N TRP A 83 -18.48 19.19 -10.29
CA TRP A 83 -18.11 17.78 -10.34
C TRP A 83 -19.34 16.87 -10.24
N ARG A 84 -19.25 15.67 -10.80
CA ARG A 84 -20.27 14.63 -10.74
C ARG A 84 -19.83 13.42 -9.92
N LEU A 85 -18.55 13.15 -9.94
CA LEU A 85 -17.89 12.08 -9.18
C LEU A 85 -16.77 12.68 -8.34
N TRP A 86 -16.76 12.39 -7.06
CA TRP A 86 -15.63 12.65 -6.18
C TRP A 86 -15.06 11.35 -5.66
N ALA A 87 -13.84 11.02 -6.01
CA ALA A 87 -13.13 9.81 -5.59
C ALA A 87 -12.05 10.15 -4.55
N ILE A 88 -12.21 9.67 -3.33
CA ILE A 88 -11.17 9.70 -2.30
C ILE A 88 -10.42 8.38 -2.36
N VAL A 89 -9.25 8.39 -3.01
CA VAL A 89 -8.36 7.24 -3.18
C VAL A 89 -7.15 7.46 -2.29
N ALA A 90 -7.16 6.88 -1.09
CA ALA A 90 -6.19 7.22 -0.06
C ALA A 90 -5.86 6.04 0.85
N GLY A 91 -4.75 6.16 1.59
CA GLY A 91 -4.27 5.17 2.52
C GLY A 91 -5.28 4.82 3.63
N ARG A 92 -4.99 3.75 4.36
CA ARG A 92 -5.78 3.31 5.51
C ARG A 92 -5.63 4.32 6.65
N GLY A 93 -6.72 4.62 7.36
CA GLY A 93 -6.69 5.63 8.43
C GLY A 93 -6.79 7.10 7.96
N PHE A 94 -6.72 7.40 6.65
CA PHE A 94 -6.88 8.74 6.09
C PHE A 94 -8.21 9.44 6.48
N GLY A 95 -9.23 8.67 6.86
CA GLY A 95 -10.55 9.20 7.22
C GLY A 95 -11.56 9.20 6.08
N LYS A 96 -11.38 8.35 5.06
CA LYS A 96 -12.25 8.20 3.89
C LYS A 96 -13.72 7.96 4.26
N THR A 97 -13.98 6.98 5.12
CA THR A 97 -15.34 6.63 5.59
C THR A 97 -15.99 7.81 6.32
N ARG A 98 -15.23 8.54 7.15
CA ARG A 98 -15.72 9.75 7.82
C ARG A 98 -16.13 10.82 6.81
N ALA A 99 -15.32 11.09 5.80
CA ALA A 99 -15.63 12.05 4.74
C ALA A 99 -16.90 11.64 3.97
N GLY A 100 -17.06 10.36 3.61
CA GLY A 100 -18.25 9.83 2.97
C GLY A 100 -19.51 10.01 3.80
N ALA A 101 -19.44 9.70 5.10
CA ALA A 101 -20.54 9.84 6.02
C ALA A 101 -20.96 11.31 6.23
N GLU A 102 -19.99 12.22 6.40
CA GLU A 102 -20.26 13.67 6.53
C GLU A 102 -20.86 14.25 5.25
N TRP A 103 -20.38 13.79 4.08
CA TRP A 103 -20.95 14.19 2.81
C TRP A 103 -22.42 13.75 2.67
N VAL A 104 -22.75 12.51 3.04
CA VAL A 104 -24.14 12.01 3.04
C VAL A 104 -25.00 12.85 3.98
N TRP A 105 -24.52 13.17 5.19
CA TRP A 105 -25.22 14.05 6.12
C TRP A 105 -25.46 15.44 5.54
N ALA A 106 -24.47 16.01 4.86
CA ALA A 106 -24.62 17.29 4.20
C ALA A 106 -25.74 17.24 3.15
N ARG A 107 -25.75 16.21 2.28
CA ARG A 107 -26.82 16.01 1.26
C ARG A 107 -28.20 15.81 1.91
N ALA A 108 -28.27 15.03 2.99
CA ALA A 108 -29.54 14.79 3.70
C ALA A 108 -30.09 16.08 4.35
N ARG A 109 -29.24 16.98 4.84
CA ARG A 109 -29.64 18.28 5.41
C ARG A 109 -30.08 19.27 4.33
N ASP A 110 -29.33 19.32 3.20
CA ASP A 110 -29.53 20.31 2.15
C ASP A 110 -30.71 20.01 1.23
N ALA A 111 -31.06 18.73 1.09
CA ALA A 111 -32.10 18.26 0.21
C ALA A 111 -33.13 17.40 0.98
N PRO A 112 -34.12 18.02 1.63
CA PRO A 112 -35.21 17.29 2.30
C PRO A 112 -35.88 16.31 1.34
N GLY A 113 -36.12 15.08 1.80
CA GLY A 113 -36.69 14.02 0.97
C GLY A 113 -35.76 13.42 -0.08
N ALA A 114 -34.47 13.75 -0.07
CA ALA A 114 -33.50 13.16 -0.99
C ALA A 114 -33.38 11.64 -0.78
N ARG A 115 -33.19 10.91 -1.88
CA ARG A 115 -32.85 9.48 -1.88
C ARG A 115 -31.36 9.30 -2.16
N ILE A 116 -30.68 8.60 -1.26
CA ILE A 116 -29.25 8.39 -1.29
C ILE A 116 -28.97 6.89 -1.38
N ALA A 117 -28.13 6.44 -2.29
CA ALA A 117 -27.67 5.05 -2.32
C ALA A 117 -26.41 4.90 -1.47
N LEU A 118 -26.39 3.92 -0.57
CA LEU A 118 -25.20 3.46 0.15
C LEU A 118 -24.79 2.12 -0.46
N VAL A 119 -23.59 2.04 -1.03
CA VAL A 119 -23.15 0.85 -1.74
C VAL A 119 -21.80 0.40 -1.19
N ALA A 120 -21.71 -0.89 -0.78
CA ALA A 120 -20.46 -1.54 -0.39
C ALA A 120 -20.42 -2.98 -0.92
N ALA A 121 -19.36 -3.72 -0.63
CA ALA A 121 -19.21 -5.10 -1.09
C ALA A 121 -20.38 -5.96 -0.58
N THR A 122 -20.73 -5.88 0.71
CA THR A 122 -21.82 -6.65 1.35
C THR A 122 -22.77 -5.75 2.13
N LEU A 123 -23.99 -6.24 2.42
CA LEU A 123 -24.92 -5.54 3.31
C LEU A 123 -24.40 -5.45 4.75
N GLU A 124 -23.63 -6.44 5.19
CA GLU A 124 -23.01 -6.44 6.51
C GLU A 124 -21.99 -5.30 6.63
N GLU A 125 -21.15 -5.07 5.62
CA GLU A 125 -20.21 -3.95 5.60
C GLU A 125 -20.93 -2.60 5.65
N ILE A 126 -22.05 -2.45 4.93
CA ILE A 126 -22.86 -1.23 5.01
C ILE A 126 -23.34 -1.01 6.44
N GLU A 127 -23.92 -2.02 7.10
CA GLU A 127 -24.41 -1.87 8.45
C GLU A 127 -23.28 -1.63 9.46
N ARG A 128 -22.21 -2.44 9.43
CA ARG A 128 -21.13 -2.37 10.42
C ARG A 128 -20.23 -1.17 10.25
N VAL A 129 -19.97 -0.72 9.01
CA VAL A 129 -19.02 0.36 8.72
C VAL A 129 -19.74 1.67 8.41
N MET A 130 -20.62 1.68 7.39
CA MET A 130 -21.22 2.93 6.91
C MET A 130 -22.31 3.44 7.86
N ILE A 131 -23.08 2.56 8.51
CA ILE A 131 -24.17 2.95 9.40
C ILE A 131 -23.72 3.03 10.87
N ARG A 132 -23.22 1.93 11.44
CA ARG A 132 -22.95 1.77 12.88
C ARG A 132 -21.49 1.95 13.27
N GLY A 133 -20.55 2.01 12.30
CA GLY A 133 -19.13 2.16 12.58
C GLY A 133 -18.81 3.46 13.32
N GLU A 134 -17.62 3.56 13.91
CA GLU A 134 -17.17 4.74 14.67
C GLU A 134 -17.21 6.04 13.85
N SER A 135 -16.98 5.94 12.55
CA SER A 135 -17.11 7.03 11.57
C SER A 135 -18.39 6.93 10.75
N GLY A 136 -19.33 6.05 11.12
CA GLY A 136 -20.56 5.80 10.40
C GLY A 136 -21.66 6.82 10.68
N LEU A 137 -22.71 6.76 9.89
CA LEU A 137 -23.79 7.76 9.85
C LEU A 137 -24.52 7.94 11.19
N LEU A 138 -24.63 6.90 12.03
CA LEU A 138 -25.23 7.02 13.36
C LEU A 138 -24.29 7.66 14.37
N ALA A 139 -23.00 7.34 14.31
CA ALA A 139 -22.01 7.80 15.27
C ALA A 139 -21.70 9.31 15.11
N ILE A 140 -21.72 9.81 13.88
CA ILE A 140 -21.41 11.22 13.57
C ILE A 140 -22.65 12.12 13.59
N ALA A 141 -23.83 11.58 13.86
CA ALA A 141 -25.06 12.35 13.98
C ALA A 141 -24.93 13.38 15.09
N ARG A 142 -25.34 14.62 14.82
CA ARG A 142 -25.37 15.67 15.85
C ARG A 142 -26.40 15.30 16.94
N THR A 143 -26.20 15.77 18.14
CA THR A 143 -27.04 15.40 19.29
C THR A 143 -28.55 15.63 19.08
N HIS A 144 -28.91 16.68 18.34
CA HIS A 144 -30.30 17.01 18.04
C HIS A 144 -30.84 16.26 16.81
N GLU A 145 -29.97 15.62 16.02
CA GLU A 145 -30.32 14.82 14.85
C GLU A 145 -30.40 13.35 15.27
N ARG A 146 -31.55 12.73 15.08
CA ARG A 146 -31.81 11.35 15.47
C ARG A 146 -32.21 10.52 14.24
N PRO A 147 -31.20 10.08 13.42
CA PRO A 147 -31.50 9.22 12.29
C PRO A 147 -31.94 7.84 12.79
N ARG A 148 -32.80 7.18 12.05
CA ARG A 148 -33.36 5.87 12.40
C ARG A 148 -33.00 4.82 11.36
N TRP A 149 -32.16 3.89 11.73
CA TRP A 149 -31.87 2.72 10.91
C TRP A 149 -32.94 1.66 11.02
N ILE A 150 -33.44 1.16 9.88
CA ILE A 150 -34.44 0.10 9.77
C ILE A 150 -33.82 -1.08 9.01
N PRO A 151 -33.20 -2.05 9.71
CA PRO A 151 -32.46 -3.14 9.08
C PRO A 151 -33.31 -3.99 8.13
N SER A 152 -34.56 -4.28 8.51
CA SER A 152 -35.49 -5.10 7.71
C SER A 152 -35.82 -4.48 6.33
N ARG A 153 -35.67 -3.15 6.20
CA ARG A 153 -35.89 -2.41 4.95
C ARG A 153 -34.60 -1.99 4.29
N GLY A 154 -33.44 -2.09 4.99
CA GLY A 154 -32.16 -1.57 4.52
C GLY A 154 -32.17 -0.05 4.32
N VAL A 155 -32.85 0.72 5.21
CA VAL A 155 -33.06 2.16 5.04
C VAL A 155 -32.71 2.92 6.31
N LEU A 156 -31.91 3.99 6.15
CA LEU A 156 -31.66 4.99 7.19
C LEU A 156 -32.53 6.22 6.90
N LEU A 157 -33.39 6.56 7.85
CA LEU A 157 -34.26 7.74 7.78
C LEU A 157 -33.60 8.92 8.50
N PHE A 158 -33.51 10.06 7.81
CA PHE A 158 -32.99 11.31 8.38
C PHE A 158 -34.13 12.21 8.88
N PRO A 159 -33.87 13.09 9.87
CA PRO A 159 -34.90 14.04 10.38
C PRO A 159 -35.43 14.98 9.30
N SER A 160 -34.68 15.24 8.25
CA SER A 160 -35.11 16.04 7.08
C SER A 160 -36.10 15.35 6.16
N GLY A 161 -36.40 14.06 6.41
CA GLY A 161 -37.18 13.23 5.50
C GLY A 161 -36.35 12.59 4.38
N ALA A 162 -35.05 12.86 4.30
CA ALA A 162 -34.18 12.16 3.38
C ALA A 162 -34.00 10.69 3.80
N GLU A 163 -33.77 9.83 2.82
CA GLU A 163 -33.61 8.38 3.02
C GLU A 163 -32.31 7.90 2.39
N ALA A 164 -31.50 7.10 3.12
CA ALA A 164 -30.36 6.39 2.57
C ALA A 164 -30.65 4.88 2.51
N HIS A 165 -30.55 4.32 1.31
CA HIS A 165 -30.87 2.94 0.99
C HIS A 165 -29.62 2.11 0.80
N ALA A 166 -29.52 0.94 1.45
CA ALA A 166 -28.40 0.04 1.41
C ALA A 166 -28.47 -0.93 0.22
N PHE A 167 -27.36 -1.02 -0.55
CA PHE A 167 -27.22 -1.93 -1.69
C PHE A 167 -25.87 -2.65 -1.64
N SER A 168 -25.88 -3.97 -1.76
CA SER A 168 -24.66 -4.79 -1.84
C SER A 168 -24.23 -4.99 -3.28
N ALA A 169 -22.92 -4.89 -3.53
CA ALA A 169 -22.33 -5.24 -4.81
C ALA A 169 -22.40 -6.76 -5.14
N GLU A 170 -22.77 -7.61 -4.17
CA GLU A 170 -23.08 -9.01 -4.45
C GLU A 170 -24.36 -9.17 -5.28
N ARG A 171 -25.28 -8.19 -5.19
CA ARG A 171 -26.60 -8.23 -5.83
C ARG A 171 -26.88 -6.97 -6.64
N PRO A 172 -26.17 -6.76 -7.76
CA PRO A 172 -26.28 -5.57 -8.60
C PRO A 172 -27.70 -5.25 -9.08
N GLU A 173 -28.52 -6.30 -9.27
CA GLU A 173 -29.90 -6.18 -9.77
C GLU A 173 -30.81 -5.37 -8.84
N LYS A 174 -30.50 -5.32 -7.55
CA LYS A 174 -31.28 -4.53 -6.58
C LYS A 174 -31.20 -3.03 -6.82
N LEU A 175 -30.18 -2.56 -7.55
CA LEU A 175 -30.07 -1.17 -8.02
C LEU A 175 -30.96 -0.87 -9.21
N ARG A 176 -31.52 -1.87 -9.90
CA ARG A 176 -32.49 -1.67 -10.98
C ARG A 176 -33.85 -1.36 -10.41
N GLY A 177 -34.44 -0.26 -10.81
CA GLY A 177 -35.76 0.21 -10.38
C GLY A 177 -35.71 1.42 -9.43
N PRO A 178 -35.05 1.35 -8.27
CA PRO A 178 -34.88 2.51 -7.41
C PRO A 178 -34.19 3.67 -8.13
N GLN A 179 -34.53 4.92 -7.73
CA GLN A 179 -33.92 6.12 -8.28
C GLN A 179 -33.33 6.94 -7.13
N HIS A 180 -32.16 7.54 -7.37
CA HIS A 180 -31.41 8.26 -6.35
C HIS A 180 -30.95 9.62 -6.84
N HIS A 181 -30.81 10.58 -5.90
CA HIS A 181 -30.19 11.87 -6.09
C HIS A 181 -28.67 11.79 -5.91
N TYR A 182 -28.24 10.98 -4.93
CA TYR A 182 -26.86 10.88 -4.49
C TYR A 182 -26.48 9.43 -4.23
N ALA A 183 -25.17 9.15 -4.30
CA ALA A 183 -24.63 7.85 -3.91
C ALA A 183 -23.31 7.98 -3.14
N TRP A 184 -23.13 7.11 -2.14
CA TRP A 184 -21.85 6.87 -1.51
C TRP A 184 -21.45 5.43 -1.72
N CYS A 185 -20.31 5.24 -2.41
CA CYS A 185 -19.71 3.97 -2.77
C CYS A 185 -18.49 3.74 -1.88
N ASP A 186 -18.58 2.87 -0.89
CA ASP A 186 -17.48 2.58 0.03
C ASP A 186 -16.69 1.37 -0.42
N GLU A 187 -15.35 1.46 -0.32
CA GLU A 187 -14.38 0.43 -0.68
C GLU A 187 -14.65 -0.22 -2.06
N LEU A 188 -14.90 0.62 -3.07
CA LEU A 188 -15.26 0.21 -4.44
C LEU A 188 -14.29 -0.84 -5.00
N ALA A 189 -13.00 -0.74 -4.70
CA ALA A 189 -11.98 -1.68 -5.16
C ALA A 189 -12.10 -3.10 -4.56
N LYS A 190 -13.04 -3.34 -3.63
CA LYS A 190 -13.36 -4.66 -3.07
C LYS A 190 -14.66 -5.27 -3.64
N TRP A 191 -15.37 -4.57 -4.50
CA TRP A 191 -16.69 -5.01 -4.96
C TRP A 191 -16.62 -6.28 -5.82
N PRO A 192 -17.38 -7.35 -5.50
CA PRO A 192 -17.33 -8.61 -6.26
C PRO A 192 -17.88 -8.48 -7.69
N ASN A 193 -18.95 -7.71 -7.88
CA ASN A 193 -19.57 -7.47 -9.20
C ASN A 193 -19.47 -5.99 -9.57
N ALA A 194 -18.24 -5.46 -9.55
CA ALA A 194 -17.96 -4.03 -9.61
C ALA A 194 -18.59 -3.33 -10.82
N ASP A 195 -18.38 -3.85 -12.03
CA ASP A 195 -18.89 -3.25 -13.27
C ASP A 195 -20.42 -3.25 -13.35
N ALA A 196 -21.05 -4.39 -13.03
CA ALA A 196 -22.51 -4.52 -13.06
C ALA A 196 -23.15 -3.58 -12.01
N THR A 197 -22.58 -3.51 -10.80
CA THR A 197 -23.04 -2.64 -9.73
C THR A 197 -22.92 -1.18 -10.11
N TRP A 198 -21.75 -0.77 -10.63
CA TRP A 198 -21.51 0.60 -11.06
C TRP A 198 -22.47 1.02 -12.18
N ASN A 199 -22.62 0.20 -13.21
CA ASN A 199 -23.48 0.52 -14.34
C ASN A 199 -24.95 0.66 -13.91
N ASN A 200 -25.45 -0.25 -13.07
CA ASN A 200 -26.82 -0.16 -12.54
C ASN A 200 -27.02 1.08 -11.65
N LEU A 201 -26.01 1.42 -10.82
CA LEU A 201 -26.02 2.61 -9.97
C LEU A 201 -26.08 3.89 -10.82
N MET A 202 -25.23 4.00 -11.86
CA MET A 202 -25.21 5.18 -12.73
C MET A 202 -26.55 5.39 -13.46
N LEU A 203 -27.23 4.30 -13.85
CA LEU A 203 -28.57 4.36 -14.42
C LEU A 203 -29.64 4.75 -13.38
N ALA A 204 -29.44 4.42 -12.11
CA ALA A 204 -30.33 4.77 -11.00
C ALA A 204 -30.16 6.24 -10.52
N LEU A 205 -29.00 6.86 -10.77
CA LEU A 205 -28.67 8.24 -10.38
C LEU A 205 -29.24 9.26 -11.37
N ARG A 206 -30.53 9.52 -11.28
CA ARG A 206 -31.29 10.36 -12.22
C ARG A 206 -32.32 11.28 -11.55
N LEU A 207 -32.30 11.42 -10.24
CA LEU A 207 -33.16 12.36 -9.53
C LEU A 207 -32.43 13.69 -9.29
N GLY A 208 -33.22 14.79 -9.29
CA GLY A 208 -32.69 16.14 -9.10
C GLY A 208 -31.97 16.68 -10.31
N THR A 209 -31.42 17.88 -10.17
CA THR A 209 -30.71 18.60 -11.25
C THR A 209 -29.24 18.24 -11.34
N GLN A 210 -28.63 17.82 -10.24
CA GLN A 210 -27.21 17.50 -10.15
C GLN A 210 -26.99 16.22 -9.32
N PRO A 211 -27.26 15.03 -9.87
CA PRO A 211 -26.92 13.79 -9.19
C PRO A 211 -25.39 13.68 -9.03
N ARG A 212 -24.96 13.40 -7.81
CA ARG A 212 -23.53 13.32 -7.44
C ARG A 212 -23.20 12.01 -6.73
N THR A 213 -21.98 11.56 -6.92
CA THR A 213 -21.46 10.33 -6.28
C THR A 213 -20.15 10.61 -5.57
N ILE A 214 -20.01 10.10 -4.35
CA ILE A 214 -18.72 10.00 -3.67
C ILE A 214 -18.28 8.53 -3.68
N VAL A 215 -17.02 8.30 -3.99
CA VAL A 215 -16.35 6.99 -3.92
C VAL A 215 -15.23 7.08 -2.88
N THR A 216 -15.23 6.18 -1.93
CA THR A 216 -14.20 6.05 -0.91
C THR A 216 -13.53 4.69 -1.07
N THR A 217 -12.22 4.64 -1.32
CA THR A 217 -11.51 3.36 -1.53
C THR A 217 -10.02 3.47 -1.24
N THR A 218 -9.42 2.34 -0.88
CA THR A 218 -7.96 2.18 -0.96
C THR A 218 -7.53 1.99 -2.42
N PRO A 219 -6.32 2.42 -2.80
CA PRO A 219 -5.84 2.37 -4.18
C PRO A 219 -5.45 0.95 -4.59
N LYS A 220 -6.41 0.17 -5.07
CA LYS A 220 -6.17 -1.11 -5.72
C LYS A 220 -6.31 -0.96 -7.23
N PRO A 221 -5.46 -1.61 -8.04
CA PRO A 221 -5.43 -1.47 -9.49
C PRO A 221 -6.56 -2.25 -10.17
N VAL A 222 -7.82 -2.00 -9.76
CA VAL A 222 -8.99 -2.61 -10.40
C VAL A 222 -9.42 -1.80 -11.63
N PRO A 223 -9.81 -2.46 -12.75
CA PRO A 223 -10.16 -1.78 -14.00
C PRO A 223 -11.26 -0.74 -13.84
N LEU A 224 -12.28 -1.03 -13.02
CA LEU A 224 -13.35 -0.08 -12.73
C LEU A 224 -12.83 1.22 -12.13
N LEU A 225 -11.92 1.17 -11.15
CA LEU A 225 -11.38 2.38 -10.50
C LEU A 225 -10.66 3.27 -11.51
N ARG A 226 -9.82 2.70 -12.38
CA ARG A 226 -9.15 3.45 -13.45
C ARG A 226 -10.16 4.13 -14.38
N ARG A 227 -11.18 3.39 -14.81
CA ARG A 227 -12.22 3.89 -15.71
C ARG A 227 -12.98 5.07 -15.11
N ILE A 228 -13.38 5.01 -13.84
CA ILE A 228 -14.14 6.09 -13.21
C ILE A 228 -13.30 7.32 -12.92
N LEU A 229 -12.01 7.17 -12.62
CA LEU A 229 -11.08 8.28 -12.43
C LEU A 229 -10.81 9.06 -13.74
N ALA A 230 -10.97 8.41 -14.89
CA ALA A 230 -10.84 9.03 -16.20
C ALA A 230 -12.14 9.71 -16.71
N LEU A 231 -13.25 9.65 -15.95
CA LEU A 231 -14.51 10.24 -16.37
C LEU A 231 -14.44 11.78 -16.39
N PRO A 232 -15.10 12.44 -17.35
CA PRO A 232 -15.29 13.88 -17.30
C PRO A 232 -16.01 14.29 -16.00
N ARG A 233 -15.59 15.39 -15.37
CA ARG A 233 -16.14 15.89 -14.10
C ARG A 233 -15.93 14.93 -12.92
N ALA A 234 -14.90 14.07 -12.99
CA ALA A 234 -14.40 13.31 -11.86
C ALA A 234 -13.30 14.12 -11.17
N GLU A 235 -13.48 14.34 -9.87
CA GLU A 235 -12.48 14.94 -8.99
C GLU A 235 -11.86 13.85 -8.14
N GLN A 236 -10.53 13.85 -8.03
CA GLN A 236 -9.80 12.89 -7.25
C GLN A 236 -9.07 13.55 -6.08
N THR A 237 -9.31 13.04 -4.89
CA THR A 237 -8.47 13.31 -3.72
C THR A 237 -7.57 12.11 -3.46
N LYS A 238 -6.27 12.35 -3.41
CA LYS A 238 -5.26 11.38 -2.96
C LYS A 238 -4.80 11.76 -1.57
N GLY A 239 -4.35 10.78 -0.81
CA GLY A 239 -3.79 11.08 0.50
C GLY A 239 -3.16 9.87 1.17
N ARG A 240 -2.26 10.17 2.11
CA ARG A 240 -1.50 9.22 2.90
C ARG A 240 -2.16 9.03 4.27
N THR A 241 -1.80 7.96 4.95
CA THR A 241 -2.23 7.72 6.33
C THR A 241 -1.81 8.85 7.27
N ASP A 242 -0.59 9.36 7.10
CA ASP A 242 0.00 10.42 7.91
C ASP A 242 -0.54 11.84 7.62
N ASP A 243 -1.30 12.03 6.55
CA ASP A 243 -2.02 13.27 6.30
C ASP A 243 -3.19 13.49 7.28
N ASN A 244 -3.61 12.45 8.01
CA ASN A 244 -4.68 12.56 9.00
C ASN A 244 -4.14 12.98 10.38
N PRO A 245 -4.34 14.24 10.80
CA PRO A 245 -3.82 14.75 12.06
C PRO A 245 -4.49 14.16 13.32
N HIS A 246 -5.55 13.37 13.15
CA HIS A 246 -6.31 12.75 14.25
C HIS A 246 -5.79 11.36 14.63
N LEU A 247 -4.85 10.80 13.85
CA LEU A 247 -4.24 9.52 14.19
C LEU A 247 -3.17 9.69 15.28
N PRO A 248 -3.08 8.74 16.22
CA PRO A 248 -1.99 8.73 17.19
C PRO A 248 -0.62 8.61 16.50
N ALA A 249 0.35 9.43 16.92
CA ALA A 249 1.70 9.39 16.36
C ALA A 249 2.37 8.01 16.50
N ASP A 250 2.14 7.34 17.65
CA ASP A 250 2.66 5.98 17.90
C ASP A 250 2.08 4.94 16.93
N PHE A 251 0.81 5.10 16.52
CA PHE A 251 0.22 4.24 15.50
C PHE A 251 0.92 4.41 14.15
N ILE A 252 1.16 5.66 13.75
CA ILE A 252 1.84 5.98 12.47
C ILE A 252 3.27 5.43 12.50
N ALA A 253 4.00 5.64 13.60
CA ALA A 253 5.35 5.12 13.77
C ALA A 253 5.38 3.58 13.68
N ALA A 254 4.52 2.89 14.43
CA ALA A 254 4.44 1.42 14.42
C ALA A 254 4.09 0.87 13.02
N MET A 255 3.19 1.52 12.27
CA MET A 255 2.85 1.11 10.91
C MET A 255 4.03 1.32 9.95
N ASN A 256 4.74 2.45 10.07
CA ASN A 256 5.93 2.71 9.27
C ASN A 256 7.05 1.70 9.58
N ASP A 257 7.31 1.41 10.85
CA ASP A 257 8.34 0.43 11.24
C ASP A 257 8.01 -0.99 10.73
N MET A 258 6.73 -1.38 10.80
CA MET A 258 6.29 -2.72 10.39
C MET A 258 6.28 -2.90 8.86
N PHE A 259 5.95 -1.87 8.10
CA PHE A 259 5.70 -1.96 6.66
C PHE A 259 6.64 -1.12 5.80
N ALA A 260 7.63 -0.42 6.38
CA ALA A 260 8.56 0.43 5.64
C ALA A 260 9.17 -0.30 4.42
N GLY A 261 9.15 0.35 3.26
CA GLY A 261 9.68 -0.19 2.02
C GLY A 261 8.86 -1.30 1.37
N THR A 262 7.74 -1.73 1.98
CA THR A 262 6.88 -2.75 1.40
C THR A 262 5.89 -2.16 0.39
N ARG A 263 5.43 -2.98 -0.55
CA ARG A 263 4.31 -2.63 -1.44
C ARG A 263 3.04 -2.29 -0.65
N LEU A 264 2.79 -3.03 0.44
CA LEU A 264 1.64 -2.80 1.31
C LEU A 264 1.68 -1.38 1.89
N ALA A 265 2.86 -0.89 2.30
CA ALA A 265 3.01 0.50 2.74
C ALA A 265 2.66 1.48 1.63
N ARG A 266 3.19 1.30 0.43
CA ARG A 266 2.90 2.20 -0.71
C ARG A 266 1.40 2.24 -1.05
N GLN A 267 0.73 1.09 -1.05
CA GLN A 267 -0.69 1.00 -1.35
C GLN A 267 -1.56 1.44 -0.17
N GLU A 268 -1.36 0.87 1.00
CA GLU A 268 -2.26 1.02 2.16
C GLU A 268 -1.93 2.25 3.03
N LEU A 269 -0.67 2.70 3.08
CA LEU A 269 -0.26 3.87 3.87
C LEU A 269 -0.02 5.12 3.01
N GLU A 270 0.67 4.99 1.88
CA GLU A 270 0.98 6.13 1.01
C GLU A 270 -0.15 6.44 0.01
N GLY A 271 -1.16 5.58 -0.09
CA GLY A 271 -2.29 5.79 -0.99
C GLY A 271 -1.93 5.74 -2.48
N THR A 272 -0.84 5.06 -2.86
CA THR A 272 -0.35 4.98 -4.23
C THR A 272 -1.10 3.90 -5.00
N LEU A 273 -1.70 4.25 -6.13
CA LEU A 273 -2.28 3.29 -7.08
C LEU A 273 -1.14 2.66 -7.87
N LEU A 274 -0.84 1.39 -7.59
CA LEU A 274 0.19 0.62 -8.28
C LEU A 274 -0.45 -0.09 -9.48
N ASP A 275 -0.06 0.29 -10.69
CA ASP A 275 -0.62 -0.26 -11.92
C ASP A 275 0.13 -1.51 -12.38
N ASP A 276 -0.61 -2.55 -12.80
CA ASP A 276 -0.09 -3.62 -13.63
C ASP A 276 -0.39 -3.26 -15.10
N PHE A 277 0.57 -3.49 -15.97
CA PHE A 277 0.38 -3.31 -17.41
C PHE A 277 -0.40 -4.50 -17.97
N GLU A 278 -1.31 -4.25 -18.92
CA GLU A 278 -1.87 -5.32 -19.75
C GLU A 278 -0.70 -6.04 -20.44
N ASP A 279 -0.74 -7.36 -20.51
CA ASP A 279 0.33 -8.20 -21.06
C ASP A 279 1.68 -8.17 -20.31
N ALA A 280 1.70 -7.75 -19.04
CA ALA A 280 2.90 -7.86 -18.22
C ALA A 280 3.30 -9.32 -18.00
N LEU A 281 4.60 -9.62 -18.08
CA LEU A 281 5.14 -10.96 -17.80
C LEU A 281 5.00 -11.34 -16.32
N TRP A 282 5.02 -10.36 -15.42
CA TRP A 282 4.76 -10.53 -13.99
C TRP A 282 3.60 -9.64 -13.57
N THR A 283 2.56 -10.25 -13.03
CA THR A 283 1.49 -9.50 -12.35
C THR A 283 1.84 -9.32 -10.87
N ARG A 284 1.24 -8.31 -10.25
CA ARG A 284 1.39 -8.10 -8.80
C ARG A 284 0.90 -9.30 -7.99
N GLU A 285 -0.17 -9.94 -8.44
CA GLU A 285 -0.69 -11.15 -7.81
C GLU A 285 0.33 -12.30 -7.85
N LEU A 286 0.98 -12.50 -9.00
CA LEU A 286 2.02 -13.51 -9.15
C LEU A 286 3.21 -13.26 -8.22
N ILE A 287 3.65 -12.00 -8.10
CA ILE A 287 4.74 -11.61 -7.21
C ILE A 287 4.38 -11.89 -5.75
N GLU A 288 3.17 -11.51 -5.31
CA GLU A 288 2.75 -11.76 -3.92
C GLU A 288 2.61 -13.27 -3.61
N LYS A 289 2.12 -14.06 -4.57
CA LYS A 289 2.05 -15.52 -4.41
C LYS A 289 3.42 -16.17 -4.33
N ALA A 290 4.41 -15.59 -5.00
CA ALA A 290 5.78 -16.09 -5.03
C ALA A 290 6.63 -15.61 -3.84
N ARG A 291 6.08 -14.75 -2.97
CA ARG A 291 6.79 -14.15 -1.83
C ARG A 291 6.74 -15.03 -0.59
N GLU A 292 7.87 -15.15 0.08
CA GLU A 292 7.98 -15.70 1.43
C GLU A 292 8.67 -14.68 2.36
N PRO A 293 7.91 -13.83 3.03
CA PRO A 293 8.44 -12.68 3.77
C PRO A 293 9.23 -13.06 5.03
N ASP A 294 8.93 -14.20 5.66
CA ASP A 294 9.54 -14.61 6.94
C ASP A 294 10.90 -15.30 6.78
N TYR A 295 11.34 -15.51 5.56
CA TYR A 295 12.56 -16.27 5.28
C TYR A 295 13.81 -15.69 5.96
N PHE A 296 13.95 -14.35 6.00
CA PHE A 296 15.09 -13.68 6.64
C PHE A 296 14.82 -13.13 8.04
N ALA A 297 13.56 -12.87 8.40
CA ALA A 297 13.20 -12.33 9.71
C ALA A 297 13.61 -13.28 10.85
N GLN A 298 13.55 -14.58 10.63
CA GLN A 298 13.96 -15.58 11.59
C GLN A 298 15.48 -15.64 11.76
N ARG A 299 16.24 -15.57 10.66
CA ARG A 299 17.72 -15.59 10.72
C ARG A 299 18.33 -14.33 11.32
N ARG A 300 17.71 -13.16 11.18
CA ARG A 300 18.18 -11.95 11.88
C ARG A 300 18.02 -12.10 13.39
N ARG A 301 16.90 -12.62 13.85
CA ARG A 301 16.65 -12.91 15.27
C ARG A 301 17.62 -13.96 15.82
N ASP A 302 17.90 -15.00 15.05
CA ASP A 302 18.85 -16.05 15.43
C ASP A 302 20.30 -15.53 15.45
N ALA A 303 20.67 -14.63 14.52
CA ALA A 303 22.00 -14.02 14.47
C ALA A 303 22.21 -12.95 15.56
N GLU A 304 21.17 -12.20 15.93
CA GLU A 304 21.19 -11.21 17.01
C GLU A 304 21.18 -11.87 18.39
N SER A 305 20.64 -13.08 18.51
CA SER A 305 20.65 -13.86 19.77
C SER A 305 21.97 -14.56 20.06
N LEU A 306 22.89 -14.61 19.09
CA LEU A 306 24.24 -15.18 19.26
C LEU A 306 25.24 -14.05 19.59
N GLU A 307 25.32 -13.68 20.86
CA GLU A 307 26.43 -12.87 21.40
C GLU A 307 27.81 -13.48 21.05
N PRO A 308 28.87 -12.66 20.86
CA PRO A 308 30.19 -13.15 20.38
C PRO A 308 30.90 -14.17 21.27
N GLY A 309 30.34 -14.49 22.43
CA GLY A 309 30.91 -15.44 23.41
C GLY A 309 30.46 -16.89 23.28
N SER A 310 29.32 -17.18 22.62
CA SER A 310 28.70 -18.51 22.62
C SER A 310 29.07 -19.42 21.44
N ARG A 311 29.85 -18.93 20.47
CA ARG A 311 30.19 -19.67 19.24
C ARG A 311 31.08 -20.90 19.46
N ARG A 312 31.66 -21.12 20.67
CA ARG A 312 32.49 -22.27 20.97
C ARG A 312 31.80 -23.35 21.83
N GLU A 313 30.70 -23.04 22.51
CA GLU A 313 30.05 -24.02 23.41
C GLU A 313 28.89 -24.78 22.74
N ALA A 314 28.22 -24.20 21.73
CA ALA A 314 27.11 -24.88 21.04
C ALA A 314 27.53 -26.04 20.13
N ALA A 315 28.80 -26.07 19.68
CA ALA A 315 29.33 -27.19 18.88
C ALA A 315 29.76 -28.40 19.71
N PHE A 316 29.90 -28.23 21.02
CA PHE A 316 30.38 -29.31 21.91
C PHE A 316 29.26 -29.98 22.71
N GLN A 317 28.07 -29.38 22.80
CA GLN A 317 26.95 -29.94 23.56
C GLN A 317 26.00 -30.81 22.73
N SER A 318 26.05 -30.79 21.39
CA SER A 318 25.21 -31.64 20.54
C SER A 318 25.65 -33.11 20.44
N GLU A 319 26.85 -33.45 20.93
CA GLU A 319 27.35 -34.86 20.93
C GLU A 319 27.19 -35.57 22.28
N ALA A 320 26.75 -34.86 23.35
CA ALA A 320 26.69 -35.42 24.69
C ALA A 320 25.28 -35.81 25.19
N GLU A 321 24.21 -35.44 24.50
CA GLU A 321 22.81 -35.68 24.94
C GLU A 321 22.07 -36.80 24.18
N ALA A 322 22.76 -37.58 23.35
CA ALA A 322 22.14 -38.66 22.59
C ALA A 322 22.02 -40.01 23.37
N ASP A 323 22.43 -40.06 24.63
CA ASP A 323 22.46 -41.33 25.38
C ASP A 323 21.91 -41.20 26.81
N ALA A 324 20.62 -40.96 26.98
CA ALA A 324 19.84 -41.35 28.17
C ALA A 324 18.41 -40.80 28.12
N ALA A 325 17.42 -41.64 27.89
CA ALA A 325 16.26 -41.87 28.75
C ALA A 325 15.09 -42.53 28.01
N SER A 326 14.72 -43.68 28.47
CA SER A 326 13.42 -44.33 28.27
C SER A 326 12.49 -44.10 29.47
N PRO A 327 11.21 -44.59 29.50
CA PRO A 327 10.02 -43.77 29.35
C PRO A 327 9.15 -43.76 30.62
N GLY A 328 8.25 -42.81 30.72
CA GLY A 328 7.22 -42.76 31.77
C GLY A 328 5.96 -42.01 31.32
N ALA A 329 4.87 -42.71 31.41
CA ALA A 329 3.49 -42.33 31.03
C ALA A 329 2.86 -41.24 31.92
N ASN A 330 1.99 -40.39 31.44
CA ASN A 330 0.54 -40.43 31.63
C ASN A 330 -0.20 -39.10 31.23
N GLU A 331 -1.29 -39.30 30.49
CA GLU A 331 -2.61 -38.66 30.51
C GLU A 331 -2.84 -37.13 30.28
N GLY A 332 -3.45 -36.83 29.15
CA GLY A 332 -4.76 -36.17 29.07
C GLY A 332 -4.79 -34.66 29.01
N HIS A 333 -4.99 -34.12 27.77
CA HIS A 333 -6.00 -33.08 27.47
C HIS A 333 -6.06 -32.82 25.95
N GLY A 334 -7.26 -32.59 25.42
CA GLY A 334 -7.63 -32.68 24.03
C GLY A 334 -6.95 -31.75 23.01
N PRO A 335 -7.22 -31.91 21.72
CA PRO A 335 -6.36 -31.46 20.64
C PRO A 335 -6.52 -29.97 20.37
N SER A 336 -5.52 -29.20 20.74
CA SER A 336 -5.24 -27.91 20.12
C SER A 336 -4.63 -28.15 18.74
N ALA A 337 -5.13 -27.43 17.72
CA ALA A 337 -4.67 -27.53 16.36
C ALA A 337 -3.15 -27.45 16.25
N PRO A 338 -2.50 -28.24 15.37
CA PRO A 338 -1.07 -28.22 15.25
C PRO A 338 -0.62 -26.86 14.72
N LEU A 339 0.15 -26.15 15.53
CA LEU A 339 1.02 -25.08 15.06
C LEU A 339 1.85 -25.68 13.92
N ARG A 340 1.72 -25.11 12.71
CA ARG A 340 2.59 -25.48 11.60
C ARG A 340 4.03 -25.26 12.05
N LEU A 341 4.77 -26.34 12.20
CA LEU A 341 6.21 -26.28 12.43
C LEU A 341 6.83 -25.39 11.36
N CYS A 342 7.60 -24.38 11.78
CA CYS A 342 8.42 -23.58 10.90
C CYS A 342 9.30 -24.51 10.07
N ALA A 343 9.13 -24.45 8.74
CA ALA A 343 9.99 -25.13 7.82
C ALA A 343 11.42 -24.63 8.03
N THR A 344 12.37 -25.55 8.18
CA THR A 344 13.81 -25.24 8.21
C THR A 344 14.13 -24.39 6.96
N PRO A 345 14.87 -23.28 7.08
CA PRO A 345 15.19 -22.45 5.92
C PRO A 345 15.91 -23.31 4.86
N PRO A 346 15.54 -23.19 3.57
CA PRO A 346 16.15 -24.00 2.51
C PRO A 346 17.67 -23.80 2.50
N SER A 347 18.40 -24.90 2.38
CA SER A 347 19.82 -24.87 2.10
C SER A 347 20.04 -24.56 0.62
N PHE A 348 20.94 -23.61 0.31
CA PHE A 348 21.23 -23.26 -1.06
C PHE A 348 22.41 -24.05 -1.59
N VAL A 349 22.20 -24.69 -2.72
CA VAL A 349 23.26 -25.43 -3.44
C VAL A 349 24.06 -24.54 -4.38
N ARG A 350 23.55 -23.34 -4.71
CA ARG A 350 24.21 -22.42 -5.62
C ARG A 350 23.74 -20.99 -5.40
N ILE A 351 24.70 -20.05 -5.33
CA ILE A 351 24.45 -18.61 -5.29
C ILE A 351 25.06 -17.97 -6.53
N VAL A 352 24.35 -17.00 -7.11
CA VAL A 352 24.77 -16.22 -8.29
C VAL A 352 24.45 -14.75 -8.05
N VAL A 353 25.37 -13.86 -8.40
CA VAL A 353 25.17 -12.41 -8.42
C VAL A 353 25.00 -11.99 -9.87
N GLY A 354 23.82 -11.46 -10.20
CA GLY A 354 23.56 -10.83 -11.49
C GLY A 354 24.01 -9.38 -11.48
N LEU A 355 24.63 -8.95 -12.56
CA LEU A 355 25.14 -7.61 -12.75
C LEU A 355 24.68 -7.04 -14.09
N ASP A 356 24.06 -5.87 -14.05
CA ASP A 356 23.77 -5.02 -15.20
C ASP A 356 24.39 -3.64 -14.95
N PRO A 357 25.64 -3.41 -15.41
CA PRO A 357 26.36 -2.16 -15.14
C PRO A 357 25.84 -1.03 -16.03
N PRO A 358 25.89 0.25 -15.57
CA PRO A 358 25.46 1.39 -16.36
C PRO A 358 26.37 1.59 -17.59
N ALA A 359 25.76 1.98 -18.70
CA ALA A 359 26.48 2.31 -19.93
C ALA A 359 27.32 3.62 -19.83
N SER A 360 26.98 4.51 -18.86
CA SER A 360 27.64 5.80 -18.64
C SER A 360 27.74 6.14 -17.15
N THR A 361 28.71 7.00 -16.80
CA THR A 361 28.94 7.44 -15.41
C THR A 361 27.91 8.47 -14.89
N GLY A 362 26.91 8.84 -15.69
CA GLY A 362 26.13 10.05 -15.44
C GLY A 362 24.64 9.90 -15.11
N GLY A 363 24.11 8.72 -14.75
CA GLY A 363 22.69 8.71 -14.41
C GLY A 363 21.99 7.36 -14.25
N ASP A 364 22.47 6.31 -14.87
CA ASP A 364 21.82 5.00 -14.81
C ASP A 364 22.19 4.24 -13.53
N SER A 365 21.31 3.33 -13.11
CA SER A 365 21.57 2.46 -11.98
C SER A 365 22.51 1.33 -12.39
N CYS A 366 23.32 0.85 -11.45
CA CYS A 366 24.01 -0.42 -11.60
C CYS A 366 23.13 -1.52 -11.00
N GLY A 367 22.52 -2.35 -11.84
CA GLY A 367 21.71 -3.48 -11.41
C GLY A 367 22.56 -4.55 -10.75
N ILE A 368 22.30 -4.87 -9.48
CA ILE A 368 23.01 -5.91 -8.72
C ILE A 368 22.00 -6.72 -7.93
N VAL A 369 21.72 -7.95 -8.36
CA VAL A 369 20.73 -8.82 -7.71
C VAL A 369 21.36 -10.16 -7.34
N VAL A 370 21.17 -10.58 -6.10
CA VAL A 370 21.64 -11.88 -5.60
C VAL A 370 20.51 -12.90 -5.70
N CYS A 371 20.79 -14.02 -6.36
CA CYS A 371 19.85 -15.13 -6.48
C CYS A 371 20.50 -16.45 -5.99
N GLY A 372 19.67 -17.32 -5.38
CA GLY A 372 20.10 -18.64 -4.93
C GLY A 372 19.23 -19.74 -5.51
N LYS A 373 19.75 -20.97 -5.58
CA LYS A 373 18.98 -22.17 -5.91
C LYS A 373 19.10 -23.14 -4.74
N ASP A 374 17.95 -23.61 -4.24
CA ASP A 374 17.89 -24.57 -3.15
C ASP A 374 18.02 -26.04 -3.62
N GLU A 375 18.02 -26.97 -2.68
CA GLU A 375 18.11 -28.43 -2.94
C GLU A 375 16.91 -28.96 -3.72
N ASP A 376 15.72 -28.35 -3.55
CA ASP A 376 14.50 -28.70 -4.27
C ASP A 376 14.46 -28.17 -5.72
N GLY A 377 15.49 -27.40 -6.07
CA GLY A 377 15.64 -26.83 -7.40
C GLY A 377 14.82 -25.56 -7.63
N VAL A 378 14.28 -24.94 -6.57
CA VAL A 378 13.61 -23.65 -6.59
C VAL A 378 14.66 -22.54 -6.58
N ALA A 379 14.48 -21.53 -7.41
CA ALA A 379 15.34 -20.36 -7.43
C ALA A 379 14.71 -19.22 -6.60
N TRP A 380 15.55 -18.45 -5.92
CA TRP A 380 15.14 -17.40 -5.00
C TRP A 380 15.84 -16.09 -5.34
N VAL A 381 15.11 -14.99 -5.31
CA VAL A 381 15.70 -13.65 -5.20
C VAL A 381 15.99 -13.42 -3.73
N LEU A 382 17.26 -13.22 -3.39
CA LEU A 382 17.73 -13.11 -2.02
C LEU A 382 18.01 -11.67 -1.59
N ALA A 383 18.55 -10.84 -2.50
CA ALA A 383 18.82 -9.42 -2.26
C ALA A 383 18.82 -8.61 -3.54
N ASP A 384 18.35 -7.36 -3.44
CA ASP A 384 18.55 -6.30 -4.42
C ASP A 384 19.56 -5.29 -3.84
N LEU A 385 20.75 -5.26 -4.40
CA LEU A 385 21.87 -4.40 -3.99
C LEU A 385 22.14 -3.30 -5.00
N THR A 386 21.20 -3.05 -5.91
CA THR A 386 21.28 -2.03 -6.96
C THR A 386 21.52 -0.65 -6.38
N ALA A 387 22.37 0.14 -7.02
CA ALA A 387 22.66 1.51 -6.59
C ALA A 387 22.89 2.44 -7.78
N ARG A 388 22.61 3.73 -7.57
CA ARG A 388 22.81 4.80 -8.56
C ARG A 388 24.10 5.57 -8.30
N GLY A 389 24.69 6.12 -9.37
CA GLY A 389 25.81 7.07 -9.27
C GLY A 389 27.13 6.46 -8.77
N LEU A 390 27.26 5.13 -8.86
CA LEU A 390 28.52 4.46 -8.49
C LEU A 390 29.58 4.59 -9.59
N SER A 391 30.81 4.86 -9.17
CA SER A 391 31.99 4.73 -10.07
C SER A 391 32.20 3.25 -10.42
N PRO A 392 32.94 2.95 -11.53
CA PRO A 392 33.27 1.58 -11.90
C PRO A 392 33.91 0.76 -10.78
N GLU A 393 34.81 1.35 -10.04
CA GLU A 393 35.45 0.70 -8.90
C GLU A 393 34.46 0.46 -7.74
N ALA A 394 33.56 1.41 -7.46
CA ALA A 394 32.60 1.32 -6.36
C ALA A 394 31.55 0.21 -6.58
N TRP A 395 30.97 0.09 -7.78
CA TRP A 395 30.05 -1.01 -8.06
C TRP A 395 30.79 -2.36 -8.12
N ALA A 396 32.04 -2.41 -8.62
CA ALA A 396 32.81 -3.65 -8.63
C ALA A 396 33.12 -4.15 -7.21
N ARG A 397 33.48 -3.26 -6.29
CA ARG A 397 33.64 -3.61 -4.86
C ARG A 397 32.36 -4.14 -4.25
N ARG A 398 31.22 -3.52 -4.58
CA ARG A 398 29.90 -3.96 -4.09
C ARG A 398 29.54 -5.35 -4.60
N VAL A 399 29.80 -5.63 -5.88
CA VAL A 399 29.58 -6.95 -6.49
C VAL A 399 30.52 -8.00 -5.89
N ALA A 400 31.80 -7.70 -5.76
CA ALA A 400 32.78 -8.62 -5.15
C ALA A 400 32.43 -8.92 -3.69
N GLY A 401 32.06 -7.88 -2.91
CA GLY A 401 31.58 -8.04 -1.55
C GLY A 401 30.35 -8.94 -1.46
N ALA A 402 29.34 -8.69 -2.30
CA ALA A 402 28.14 -9.53 -2.35
C ALA A 402 28.46 -10.98 -2.74
N ALA A 403 29.32 -11.21 -3.73
CA ALA A 403 29.71 -12.55 -4.13
C ALA A 403 30.44 -13.32 -3.01
N GLN A 404 31.30 -12.62 -2.28
CA GLN A 404 32.01 -13.18 -1.13
C GLN A 404 31.06 -13.49 0.02
N GLU A 405 30.27 -12.50 0.46
CA GLU A 405 29.40 -12.61 1.62
C GLU A 405 28.32 -13.69 1.43
N TRP A 406 27.49 -13.56 0.38
CA TRP A 406 26.39 -14.47 0.12
C TRP A 406 26.85 -15.88 -0.29
N GLY A 407 27.92 -15.95 -1.08
CA GLY A 407 28.51 -17.23 -1.46
C GLY A 407 29.06 -17.99 -0.27
N GLN A 408 29.86 -17.32 0.56
CA GLN A 408 30.46 -17.93 1.74
C GLN A 408 29.41 -18.36 2.77
N LEU A 409 28.41 -17.50 3.00
CA LEU A 409 27.34 -17.73 3.97
C LEU A 409 26.53 -19.01 3.66
N TYR A 410 26.22 -19.25 2.38
CA TYR A 410 25.27 -20.30 1.99
C TYR A 410 25.93 -21.53 1.34
N THR A 411 27.07 -21.38 0.66
CA THR A 411 27.69 -22.48 -0.09
C THR A 411 29.15 -22.76 0.31
N GLY A 412 29.70 -21.98 1.25
CA GLY A 412 31.10 -22.09 1.67
C GLY A 412 32.12 -21.65 0.64
N VAL A 413 31.68 -21.12 -0.52
CA VAL A 413 32.57 -20.61 -1.58
C VAL A 413 31.99 -19.33 -2.18
N PRO A 414 32.84 -18.40 -2.66
CA PRO A 414 32.34 -17.18 -3.29
C PRO A 414 31.39 -17.45 -4.46
N ALA A 415 30.29 -16.67 -4.53
CA ALA A 415 29.29 -16.78 -5.58
C ALA A 415 29.89 -16.44 -6.96
N ARG A 416 29.28 -16.99 -8.02
CA ARG A 416 29.60 -16.59 -9.38
C ARG A 416 28.90 -15.28 -9.72
N VAL A 417 29.62 -14.39 -10.39
CA VAL A 417 29.04 -13.17 -11.00
C VAL A 417 28.73 -13.44 -12.46
N ILE A 418 27.52 -13.03 -12.89
CA ILE A 418 27.11 -13.06 -14.29
C ILE A 418 26.76 -11.67 -14.77
N ALA A 419 27.27 -11.25 -15.93
CA ALA A 419 27.02 -9.95 -16.52
C ALA A 419 26.83 -10.03 -18.04
N GLU A 420 26.10 -9.06 -18.60
CA GLU A 420 25.92 -8.93 -20.04
C GLU A 420 27.22 -8.46 -20.72
N LYS A 421 27.51 -9.05 -21.88
CA LYS A 421 28.76 -8.75 -22.66
C LYS A 421 28.60 -7.57 -23.63
N ASN A 422 27.39 -7.26 -24.08
CA ASN A 422 27.15 -6.45 -25.28
C ASN A 422 27.62 -4.99 -25.22
N GLN A 423 27.72 -4.42 -24.01
CA GLN A 423 28.23 -3.05 -23.84
C GLN A 423 29.46 -3.06 -22.91
N GLY A 424 30.65 -3.17 -23.49
CA GLY A 424 31.90 -3.07 -22.72
C GLY A 424 32.25 -4.30 -21.88
N GLY A 425 31.85 -5.51 -22.28
CA GLY A 425 32.03 -6.75 -21.51
C GLY A 425 33.45 -7.03 -21.05
N ASP A 426 34.46 -6.77 -21.89
CA ASP A 426 35.88 -6.95 -21.52
C ASP A 426 36.32 -5.92 -20.47
N MET A 427 35.78 -4.70 -20.51
CA MET A 427 35.98 -3.68 -19.48
C MET A 427 35.34 -4.11 -18.14
N ILE A 428 34.13 -4.64 -18.15
CA ILE A 428 33.44 -5.13 -16.94
C ILE A 428 34.28 -6.20 -16.27
N ALA A 429 34.76 -7.19 -17.02
CA ALA A 429 35.60 -8.24 -16.47
C ALA A 429 36.93 -7.70 -15.92
N SER A 430 37.51 -6.71 -16.58
CA SER A 430 38.75 -6.06 -16.14
C SER A 430 38.59 -5.30 -14.84
N VAL A 431 37.50 -4.52 -14.71
CA VAL A 431 37.18 -3.75 -13.50
C VAL A 431 36.90 -4.69 -12.32
N LEU A 432 36.13 -5.75 -12.54
CA LEU A 432 35.83 -6.75 -11.48
C LEU A 432 37.10 -7.48 -11.01
N ARG A 433 37.98 -7.89 -11.96
CA ARG A 433 39.25 -8.58 -11.62
C ARG A 433 40.29 -7.66 -10.99
N ALA A 434 40.21 -6.36 -11.26
CA ALA A 434 41.07 -5.39 -10.59
C ALA A 434 40.73 -5.27 -9.08
N VAL A 435 39.49 -5.49 -8.71
CA VAL A 435 39.01 -5.50 -7.31
C VAL A 435 39.30 -6.84 -6.66
N ASP A 436 38.97 -7.96 -7.33
CA ASP A 436 39.23 -9.32 -6.87
C ASP A 436 39.61 -10.23 -8.05
N ALA A 437 40.88 -10.60 -8.11
CA ALA A 437 41.44 -11.45 -9.17
C ALA A 437 40.85 -12.88 -9.19
N ASN A 438 40.34 -13.35 -8.06
CA ASN A 438 39.75 -14.69 -7.89
C ASN A 438 38.25 -14.72 -8.16
N LEU A 439 37.60 -13.58 -8.42
CA LEU A 439 36.19 -13.48 -8.67
C LEU A 439 35.76 -14.30 -9.89
N ARG A 440 34.78 -15.18 -9.71
CA ARG A 440 34.28 -16.08 -10.77
C ARG A 440 33.30 -15.31 -11.66
N VAL A 441 33.81 -14.60 -12.68
CA VAL A 441 32.99 -13.80 -13.60
C VAL A 441 32.69 -14.59 -14.86
N ARG A 442 31.39 -14.62 -15.26
CA ARG A 442 30.94 -15.12 -16.56
C ARG A 442 30.25 -14.01 -17.32
N LEU A 443 30.74 -13.69 -18.50
CA LEU A 443 30.11 -12.76 -19.42
C LEU A 443 29.22 -13.52 -20.41
N VAL A 444 28.00 -13.05 -20.65
CA VAL A 444 27.01 -13.66 -21.55
C VAL A 444 26.57 -12.65 -22.61
N PRO A 445 26.51 -13.07 -23.88
CA PRO A 445 25.97 -12.19 -24.94
C PRO A 445 24.44 -12.15 -24.87
N ALA A 446 23.86 -10.96 -25.00
CA ALA A 446 22.43 -10.80 -25.19
C ALA A 446 22.05 -11.00 -26.66
N THR A 447 21.58 -12.18 -27.00
CA THR A 447 21.15 -12.53 -28.35
C THR A 447 19.65 -12.44 -28.58
N LYS A 448 18.87 -12.28 -27.50
CA LYS A 448 17.41 -12.19 -27.50
C LYS A 448 16.94 -10.86 -26.89
N SER A 449 15.72 -10.43 -27.21
CA SER A 449 15.08 -9.27 -26.57
C SER A 449 14.94 -9.48 -25.05
N LYS A 450 14.79 -8.39 -24.30
CA LYS A 450 14.58 -8.42 -22.83
C LYS A 450 13.38 -9.30 -22.46
N ALA A 451 12.23 -9.12 -23.15
CA ALA A 451 11.04 -9.93 -22.92
C ALA A 451 11.29 -11.43 -23.19
N ALA A 452 11.94 -11.78 -24.31
CA ALA A 452 12.22 -13.18 -24.65
C ALA A 452 13.25 -13.87 -23.73
N ARG A 453 14.09 -13.11 -23.02
CA ARG A 453 14.98 -13.65 -21.96
C ARG A 453 14.24 -13.81 -20.64
N ALA A 454 13.33 -12.90 -20.33
CA ALA A 454 12.59 -12.84 -19.09
C ALA A 454 11.44 -13.86 -19.03
N GLU A 455 10.81 -14.18 -20.17
CA GLU A 455 9.67 -15.10 -20.27
C GLU A 455 9.90 -16.46 -19.59
N PRO A 456 11.01 -17.18 -19.81
CA PRO A 456 11.25 -18.47 -19.15
C PRO A 456 11.38 -18.31 -17.62
N ILE A 457 11.79 -17.15 -17.14
CA ILE A 457 11.89 -16.87 -15.70
C ILE A 457 10.51 -16.56 -15.14
N ALA A 458 9.68 -15.77 -15.84
CA ALA A 458 8.29 -15.51 -15.44
C ALA A 458 7.50 -16.81 -15.27
N LEU A 459 7.65 -17.75 -16.22
CA LEU A 459 7.03 -19.08 -16.13
C LEU A 459 7.50 -19.87 -14.89
N ARG A 460 8.73 -19.64 -14.40
CA ARG A 460 9.20 -20.25 -13.15
C ARG A 460 8.48 -19.70 -11.93
N PHE A 461 8.18 -18.41 -11.91
CA PHE A 461 7.36 -17.79 -10.88
C PHE A 461 5.93 -18.35 -10.89
N GLU A 462 5.31 -18.48 -12.08
CA GLU A 462 3.96 -19.06 -12.23
C GLU A 462 3.87 -20.49 -11.71
N THR A 463 4.90 -21.29 -12.00
CA THR A 463 4.96 -22.70 -11.59
C THR A 463 5.51 -22.93 -10.17
N GLY A 464 5.75 -21.86 -9.39
CA GLY A 464 6.29 -21.94 -8.03
C GLY A 464 7.74 -22.40 -7.95
N ARG A 465 8.48 -22.38 -9.08
CA ARG A 465 9.91 -22.73 -9.15
C ARG A 465 10.83 -21.52 -9.07
N ALA A 466 10.28 -20.33 -8.91
CA ALA A 466 11.03 -19.12 -8.55
C ALA A 466 10.24 -18.37 -7.48
N ARG A 467 10.93 -17.82 -6.49
CA ARG A 467 10.37 -17.15 -5.31
C ARG A 467 11.15 -15.89 -4.93
N LEU A 468 10.54 -15.07 -4.09
CA LEU A 468 11.13 -13.88 -3.49
C LEU A 468 11.29 -14.14 -1.99
N ALA A 469 12.52 -14.01 -1.47
CA ALA A 469 12.81 -14.20 -0.05
C ALA A 469 12.50 -12.96 0.81
N GLY A 470 11.82 -11.96 0.24
CA GLY A 470 11.47 -10.72 0.91
C GLY A 470 10.75 -9.74 -0.02
N HIS A 471 10.72 -8.48 0.39
CA HIS A 471 10.14 -7.38 -0.39
C HIS A 471 11.24 -6.63 -1.13
N PHE A 472 11.10 -6.50 -2.46
CA PHE A 472 12.03 -5.78 -3.34
C PHE A 472 11.26 -4.77 -4.21
N PRO A 473 10.72 -3.68 -3.61
CA PRO A 473 9.73 -2.83 -4.25
C PRO A 473 10.12 -2.31 -5.63
N GLU A 474 11.36 -1.83 -5.77
CA GLU A 474 11.83 -1.25 -7.04
C GLU A 474 12.10 -2.33 -8.12
N LEU A 475 12.56 -3.53 -7.73
CA LEU A 475 12.67 -4.68 -8.62
C LEU A 475 11.28 -5.15 -9.06
N GLU A 476 10.34 -5.27 -8.12
CA GLU A 476 8.97 -5.70 -8.39
C GLU A 476 8.23 -4.76 -9.34
N ASP A 477 8.47 -3.44 -9.21
CA ASP A 477 7.93 -2.46 -10.15
C ASP A 477 8.47 -2.66 -11.55
N GLN A 478 9.78 -2.96 -11.69
CA GLN A 478 10.38 -3.27 -12.98
C GLN A 478 9.85 -4.57 -13.57
N LEU A 479 9.65 -5.61 -12.75
CA LEU A 479 9.07 -6.88 -13.18
C LEU A 479 7.66 -6.68 -13.76
N CYS A 480 6.79 -5.95 -13.04
CA CYS A 480 5.43 -5.67 -13.48
C CYS A 480 5.35 -4.71 -14.67
N ALA A 481 6.40 -3.97 -14.96
CA ALA A 481 6.46 -3.08 -16.11
C ALA A 481 7.05 -3.73 -17.37
N LEU A 482 7.54 -4.98 -17.30
CA LEU A 482 7.99 -5.71 -18.48
C LEU A 482 6.81 -6.45 -19.11
N THR A 483 6.45 -6.04 -20.34
CA THR A 483 5.40 -6.64 -21.15
C THR A 483 5.98 -7.43 -22.32
N TRP A 484 5.15 -8.19 -23.04
CA TRP A 484 5.54 -8.87 -24.28
C TRP A 484 6.06 -7.90 -25.34
N SER A 485 5.54 -6.68 -25.39
CA SER A 485 5.97 -5.62 -26.32
C SER A 485 7.26 -4.91 -25.89
N GLY A 486 7.74 -5.15 -24.66
CA GLY A 486 8.95 -4.53 -24.10
C GLY A 486 8.72 -3.88 -22.73
N TYR A 487 9.72 -3.20 -22.22
CA TYR A 487 9.64 -2.52 -20.93
C TYR A 487 8.87 -1.20 -21.03
N GLN A 488 7.87 -1.01 -20.16
CA GLN A 488 6.97 0.13 -20.15
C GLN A 488 7.17 1.06 -18.93
N GLY A 489 8.13 0.71 -18.06
CA GLY A 489 8.43 1.51 -16.87
C GLY A 489 9.35 2.69 -17.14
N PRO A 490 9.62 3.54 -16.16
CA PRO A 490 10.54 4.65 -16.26
C PRO A 490 12.00 4.18 -16.28
N GLY A 491 12.82 4.79 -17.13
CA GLY A 491 14.27 4.52 -17.20
C GLY A 491 14.63 3.14 -17.75
N SER A 492 15.76 2.60 -17.30
CA SER A 492 16.23 1.25 -17.66
C SER A 492 15.86 0.23 -16.59
N PRO A 493 15.46 -1.01 -16.95
CA PRO A 493 15.12 -2.06 -16.00
C PRO A 493 16.36 -2.81 -15.48
N ASP A 494 17.34 -2.10 -14.96
CA ASP A 494 18.65 -2.64 -14.59
C ASP A 494 18.55 -3.75 -13.52
N ARG A 495 17.63 -3.61 -12.56
CA ARG A 495 17.36 -4.64 -11.53
C ARG A 495 16.79 -5.91 -12.15
N LEU A 496 15.82 -5.74 -13.03
CA LEU A 496 15.17 -6.85 -13.73
C LEU A 496 16.19 -7.59 -14.60
N ASP A 497 17.00 -6.88 -15.39
CA ASP A 497 18.01 -7.50 -16.24
C ASP A 497 19.06 -8.25 -15.40
N ALA A 498 19.54 -7.67 -14.31
CA ALA A 498 20.44 -8.35 -13.37
C ALA A 498 19.80 -9.63 -12.79
N MET A 499 18.54 -9.57 -12.33
CA MET A 499 17.81 -10.75 -11.82
C MET A 499 17.66 -11.83 -12.90
N VAL A 500 17.24 -11.46 -14.11
CA VAL A 500 17.03 -12.41 -15.23
C VAL A 500 18.33 -13.12 -15.59
N TRP A 501 19.47 -12.42 -15.60
CA TRP A 501 20.77 -13.03 -15.82
C TRP A 501 21.14 -14.02 -14.71
N ALA A 502 20.95 -13.63 -13.44
CA ALA A 502 21.24 -14.51 -12.30
C ALA A 502 20.37 -15.77 -12.31
N MET A 503 19.06 -15.60 -12.50
CA MET A 503 18.10 -16.71 -12.57
C MET A 503 18.39 -17.65 -13.76
N THR A 504 18.71 -17.10 -14.92
CA THR A 504 19.07 -17.89 -16.11
C THR A 504 20.28 -18.78 -15.82
N GLU A 505 21.33 -18.22 -15.21
CA GLU A 505 22.54 -18.97 -14.83
C GLU A 505 22.22 -20.11 -13.85
N LEU A 506 21.27 -19.91 -12.89
CA LEU A 506 20.87 -20.94 -11.92
C LEU A 506 20.17 -22.12 -12.58
N PHE A 507 19.45 -21.90 -13.70
CA PHE A 507 18.70 -22.93 -14.42
C PHE A 507 19.48 -23.57 -15.58
N GLU A 508 20.59 -22.96 -16.02
CA GLU A 508 21.43 -23.60 -17.04
C GLU A 508 21.95 -24.95 -16.53
N LYS A 509 21.65 -26.02 -17.29
CA LYS A 509 22.22 -27.35 -17.03
C LYS A 509 23.73 -27.26 -17.34
N LYS A 510 24.58 -27.58 -16.35
CA LYS A 510 26.01 -27.84 -16.67
C LYS A 510 26.06 -28.94 -17.71
N ALA A 511 26.58 -28.65 -18.90
CA ALA A 511 26.93 -29.70 -19.82
C ALA A 511 27.96 -30.60 -19.12
N LEU A 512 27.63 -31.86 -18.88
CA LEU A 512 28.58 -32.86 -18.41
C LEU A 512 29.75 -32.86 -19.42
N PRO A 513 31.01 -32.85 -18.96
CA PRO A 513 32.13 -32.98 -19.86
C PRO A 513 31.93 -34.28 -20.66
N ARG A 514 31.82 -34.16 -21.97
CA ARG A 514 31.85 -35.32 -22.85
C ARG A 514 33.25 -35.92 -22.74
N ILE A 515 33.37 -37.07 -22.08
CA ILE A 515 34.54 -37.90 -22.16
C ILE A 515 34.62 -38.33 -23.61
N ARG A 516 35.52 -37.75 -24.39
CA ARG A 516 35.91 -38.34 -25.69
C ARG A 516 36.63 -39.62 -25.32
N SER A 517 36.01 -40.76 -25.56
CA SER A 517 36.72 -42.03 -25.66
C SER A 517 37.71 -41.93 -26.79
N LEU A 518 38.99 -42.07 -26.49
CA LEU A 518 40.08 -42.25 -27.41
C LEU A 518 39.87 -43.53 -28.23
#